data_1984ee891a043ccfaaea51d6aa9d3c7b
#
_entry.id   1984ee891a043ccfaaea51d6aa9d3c7b
#
_cell.length_a   1.000
_cell.length_b   1.000
_cell.length_c   1.000
_cell.angle_alpha   90.00
_cell.angle_beta   90.00
_cell.angle_gamma   90.00
#
_symmetry.space_group_name_H-M   'P 1'
#
loop_
_entity.id
_entity.type
_entity.pdbx_description
1 polymer ?
#
loop_
_entity_poly.entity_id
_entity_poly.type
_entity_poly.pdbx_seq_one_letter_code
_entity_poly.pdbx_strand_id
1 'polypeptide(L)'
;MRIGIAQLNPTVGDLQGNLALAIDAYEQLVGQGADLVVYPELMLCGYPPRDLLIKERFLLDIKVNLDEFARQTGPVPALIGFPEDSPDHTAKAYNSSAWCIQGKAGQVFRKRLLPTYDVFDETRYFESGTLTNLLEYQGKRFAVTICEDVWNLCDQRYPY
;
A
#
# COMPACT_ATOMS: atom_id res chain seq x y z
N MET A 1 -3.14 -5.59 21.47
CA MET A 1 -3.08 -5.61 20.00
C MET A 1 -1.69 -6.05 19.59
N ARG A 2 -1.60 -7.11 18.80
CA ARG A 2 -0.36 -7.64 18.21
C ARG A 2 -0.36 -7.29 16.72
N ILE A 3 0.64 -6.57 16.26
CA ILE A 3 0.80 -6.20 14.84
C ILE A 3 1.76 -7.21 14.21
N GLY A 4 1.30 -7.93 13.19
CA GLY A 4 2.10 -8.78 12.34
C GLY A 4 2.76 -7.96 11.23
N ILE A 5 4.08 -7.96 11.15
CA ILE A 5 4.83 -7.27 10.09
C ILE A 5 5.23 -8.31 9.04
N ALA A 6 4.64 -8.23 7.86
CA ALA A 6 4.97 -9.06 6.72
C ALA A 6 6.21 -8.45 6.02
N GLN A 7 7.39 -8.75 6.54
CA GLN A 7 8.65 -8.24 5.95
C GLN A 7 9.02 -9.11 4.75
N LEU A 8 8.55 -8.72 3.58
CA LEU A 8 8.67 -9.46 2.33
C LEU A 8 9.49 -8.68 1.29
N ASN A 9 9.97 -9.39 0.28
CA ASN A 9 10.67 -8.80 -0.85
C ASN A 9 9.92 -9.11 -2.16
N PRO A 10 8.90 -8.30 -2.53
CA PRO A 10 8.14 -8.51 -3.74
C PRO A 10 8.99 -8.28 -5.00
N THR A 11 8.74 -9.07 -6.03
CA THR A 11 9.41 -8.95 -7.32
C THR A 11 8.69 -7.94 -8.21
N VAL A 12 9.44 -6.97 -8.78
CA VAL A 12 8.85 -5.95 -9.65
C VAL A 12 8.18 -6.58 -10.87
N GLY A 13 6.88 -6.30 -11.04
CA GLY A 13 6.06 -6.77 -12.15
C GLY A 13 5.51 -8.18 -12.02
N ASP A 14 5.92 -8.97 -11.04
CA ASP A 14 5.37 -10.31 -10.78
C ASP A 14 4.09 -10.23 -9.93
N LEU A 15 3.00 -9.79 -10.55
CA LEU A 15 1.75 -9.56 -9.83
C LEU A 15 1.19 -10.82 -9.16
N GLN A 16 1.30 -11.98 -9.82
CA GLN A 16 0.75 -13.24 -9.30
C GLN A 16 1.63 -13.82 -8.19
N GLY A 17 2.95 -13.79 -8.36
CA GLY A 17 3.87 -14.24 -7.32
C GLY A 17 3.79 -13.36 -6.06
N ASN A 18 3.69 -12.04 -6.21
CA ASN A 18 3.53 -11.11 -5.09
C ASN A 18 2.19 -11.30 -4.37
N LEU A 19 1.11 -11.56 -5.11
CA LEU A 19 -0.20 -11.87 -4.52
C LEU A 19 -0.13 -13.16 -3.68
N ALA A 20 0.43 -14.23 -4.23
CA ALA A 20 0.58 -15.50 -3.52
C ALA A 20 1.44 -15.32 -2.25
N LEU A 21 2.56 -14.59 -2.36
CA LEU A 21 3.43 -14.27 -1.23
C LEU A 21 2.70 -13.46 -0.14
N ALA A 22 1.82 -12.53 -0.54
CA ALA A 22 1.03 -11.74 0.40
C ALA A 22 -0.02 -12.60 1.13
N ILE A 23 -0.71 -13.48 0.42
CA ILE A 23 -1.73 -14.38 1.00
C ILE A 23 -1.08 -15.32 2.01
N ASP A 24 0.03 -15.97 1.63
CA ASP A 24 0.79 -16.87 2.53
C ASP A 24 1.21 -16.17 3.83
N ALA A 25 1.74 -14.95 3.71
CA ALA A 25 2.16 -14.17 4.88
C ALA A 25 0.96 -13.77 5.76
N TYR A 26 -0.19 -13.43 5.15
CA TYR A 26 -1.42 -13.14 5.90
C TYR A 26 -1.83 -14.34 6.75
N GLU A 27 -1.94 -15.51 6.15
CA GLU A 27 -2.36 -16.74 6.84
C GLU A 27 -1.42 -17.10 7.98
N GLN A 28 -0.11 -17.02 7.75
CA GLN A 28 0.91 -17.29 8.75
C GLN A 28 0.82 -16.34 9.95
N LEU A 29 0.72 -15.03 9.71
CA LEU A 29 0.69 -14.02 10.77
C LEU A 29 -0.62 -14.07 11.55
N VAL A 30 -1.74 -14.28 10.89
CA VAL A 30 -3.04 -14.51 11.55
C VAL A 30 -2.99 -15.78 12.39
N GLY A 31 -2.43 -16.89 11.87
CA GLY A 31 -2.22 -18.12 12.61
C GLY A 31 -1.33 -17.97 13.86
N GLN A 32 -0.41 -16.98 13.85
CA GLN A 32 0.42 -16.62 15.00
C GLN A 32 -0.27 -15.62 15.96
N GLY A 33 -1.54 -15.28 15.72
CA GLY A 33 -2.36 -14.43 16.56
C GLY A 33 -2.13 -12.92 16.36
N ALA A 34 -1.83 -12.49 15.15
CA ALA A 34 -1.85 -11.07 14.82
C ALA A 34 -3.28 -10.52 14.87
N ASP A 35 -3.43 -9.29 15.38
CA ASP A 35 -4.68 -8.52 15.39
C ASP A 35 -4.77 -7.55 14.19
N LEU A 36 -3.64 -7.30 13.52
CA LEU A 36 -3.47 -6.47 12.33
C LEU A 36 -2.24 -6.96 11.57
N VAL A 37 -2.32 -7.08 10.24
CA VAL A 37 -1.16 -7.38 9.37
C VAL A 37 -0.77 -6.15 8.56
N VAL A 38 0.54 -5.83 8.51
CA VAL A 38 1.07 -4.69 7.77
C VAL A 38 2.10 -5.18 6.75
N TYR A 39 1.95 -4.73 5.51
CA TYR A 39 2.77 -5.10 4.37
C TYR A 39 3.72 -3.97 3.94
N PRO A 40 4.76 -4.29 3.13
CA PRO A 40 5.62 -3.30 2.51
C PRO A 40 4.87 -2.34 1.57
N GLU A 41 5.49 -1.18 1.34
CA GLU A 41 5.15 -0.26 0.26
C GLU A 41 5.13 -1.00 -1.08
N LEU A 42 4.10 -0.73 -1.90
CA LEU A 42 3.91 -1.32 -3.24
C LEU A 42 4.03 -2.86 -3.30
N MET A 43 3.58 -3.53 -2.23
CA MET A 43 3.66 -5.00 -2.09
C MET A 43 3.14 -5.74 -3.31
N LEU A 44 2.02 -5.31 -3.90
CA LEU A 44 1.39 -6.05 -4.99
C LEU A 44 2.14 -5.98 -6.33
N CYS A 45 3.04 -5.00 -6.52
CA CYS A 45 3.76 -4.86 -7.78
C CYS A 45 5.29 -4.85 -7.65
N GLY A 46 5.81 -4.76 -6.43
CA GLY A 46 7.24 -4.56 -6.17
C GLY A 46 7.70 -3.11 -6.36
N TYR A 47 8.80 -2.72 -5.71
CA TYR A 47 9.36 -1.37 -5.75
C TYR A 47 10.77 -1.40 -6.36
N PRO A 48 11.12 -0.47 -7.29
CA PRO A 48 10.28 0.54 -7.94
C PRO A 48 9.64 0.03 -9.26
N PRO A 49 8.33 0.21 -9.47
CA PRO A 49 7.65 -0.28 -10.67
C PRO A 49 7.92 0.54 -11.93
N ARG A 50 8.36 1.79 -11.79
CA ARG A 50 8.78 2.70 -12.89
C ARG A 50 7.76 2.74 -14.05
N ASP A 51 8.22 2.59 -15.30
CA ASP A 51 7.41 2.70 -16.52
C ASP A 51 6.27 1.67 -16.63
N LEU A 52 6.23 0.65 -15.76
CA LEU A 52 5.07 -0.24 -15.69
C LEU A 52 3.79 0.52 -15.34
N LEU A 53 3.90 1.59 -14.53
CA LEU A 53 2.76 2.41 -14.09
C LEU A 53 2.11 3.23 -15.22
N ILE A 54 2.80 3.42 -16.35
CA ILE A 54 2.26 4.11 -17.54
C ILE A 54 1.29 3.20 -18.30
N LYS A 55 1.33 1.90 -18.03
CA LYS A 55 0.50 0.92 -18.71
C LYS A 55 -0.84 0.76 -17.97
N GLU A 56 -1.91 1.29 -18.54
CA GLU A 56 -3.27 1.16 -17.99
C GLU A 56 -3.62 -0.30 -17.60
N ARG A 57 -3.30 -1.25 -18.49
CA ARG A 57 -3.54 -2.67 -18.22
C ARG A 57 -2.85 -3.16 -16.94
N PHE A 58 -1.66 -2.66 -16.63
CA PHE A 58 -0.92 -3.05 -15.43
C PHE A 58 -1.64 -2.57 -14.16
N LEU A 59 -2.15 -1.34 -14.14
CA LEU A 59 -2.92 -0.80 -13.00
C LEU A 59 -4.24 -1.56 -12.81
N LEU A 60 -4.93 -1.90 -13.89
CA LEU A 60 -6.14 -2.73 -13.84
C LEU A 60 -5.87 -4.12 -13.25
N ASP A 61 -4.78 -4.78 -13.67
CA ASP A 61 -4.40 -6.09 -13.16
C ASP A 61 -4.01 -6.03 -11.67
N ILE A 62 -3.38 -4.94 -11.21
CA ILE A 62 -3.11 -4.71 -9.78
C ILE A 62 -4.41 -4.56 -8.98
N LYS A 63 -5.40 -3.82 -9.53
CA LYS A 63 -6.70 -3.68 -8.87
C LYS A 63 -7.40 -5.04 -8.71
N VAL A 64 -7.33 -5.89 -9.73
CA VAL A 64 -7.85 -7.27 -9.66
C VAL A 64 -7.14 -8.07 -8.55
N ASN A 65 -5.81 -7.96 -8.45
CA ASN A 65 -5.04 -8.64 -7.41
C ASN A 65 -5.34 -8.09 -6.00
N LEU A 66 -5.56 -6.78 -5.86
CA LEU A 66 -5.99 -6.19 -4.59
C LEU A 66 -7.35 -6.77 -4.14
N ASP A 67 -8.30 -6.85 -5.07
CA ASP A 67 -9.62 -7.40 -4.78
C ASP A 67 -9.54 -8.91 -4.45
N GLU A 68 -8.64 -9.65 -5.10
CA GLU A 68 -8.38 -11.06 -4.78
C GLU A 68 -7.74 -11.21 -3.39
N PHE A 69 -6.70 -10.42 -3.09
CA PHE A 69 -6.11 -10.42 -1.75
C PHE A 69 -7.15 -10.09 -0.68
N ALA A 70 -7.97 -9.05 -0.90
CA ALA A 70 -9.00 -8.66 0.04
C ALA A 70 -10.00 -9.81 0.31
N ARG A 71 -10.40 -10.58 -0.71
CA ARG A 71 -11.28 -11.75 -0.55
C ARG A 71 -10.72 -12.82 0.40
N GLN A 72 -9.40 -12.91 0.52
CA GLN A 72 -8.74 -13.85 1.44
C GLN A 72 -8.68 -13.32 2.88
N THR A 73 -8.98 -12.02 3.12
CA THR A 73 -8.96 -11.47 4.47
C THR A 73 -10.19 -11.85 5.27
N GLY A 74 -9.96 -12.27 6.53
CA GLY A 74 -11.00 -12.57 7.52
C GLY A 74 -11.26 -11.38 8.46
N PRO A 75 -11.57 -11.65 9.75
CA PRO A 75 -11.80 -10.63 10.76
C PRO A 75 -10.54 -9.84 11.16
N VAL A 76 -9.35 -10.37 10.89
CA VAL A 76 -8.09 -9.68 11.10
C VAL A 76 -7.80 -8.79 9.89
N PRO A 77 -7.69 -7.48 10.06
CA PRO A 77 -7.43 -6.57 8.94
C PRO A 77 -5.98 -6.64 8.46
N ALA A 78 -5.78 -6.17 7.22
CA ALA A 78 -4.47 -5.97 6.62
C ALA A 78 -4.33 -4.57 6.01
N LEU A 79 -3.14 -3.96 6.13
CA LEU A 79 -2.72 -2.79 5.37
C LEU A 79 -1.73 -3.25 4.30
N ILE A 80 -2.09 -3.15 3.02
CA ILE A 80 -1.27 -3.64 1.91
C ILE A 80 -0.96 -2.54 0.90
N GLY A 81 0.33 -2.40 0.54
CA GLY A 81 0.81 -1.41 -0.41
C GLY A 81 0.53 -1.79 -1.86
N PHE A 82 0.06 -0.81 -2.66
CA PHE A 82 -0.24 -0.98 -4.08
C PHE A 82 -0.23 0.37 -4.81
N PRO A 83 0.03 0.42 -6.13
CA PRO A 83 -0.24 1.61 -6.92
C PRO A 83 -1.73 1.70 -7.25
N GLU A 84 -2.35 2.81 -6.84
CA GLU A 84 -3.74 3.12 -7.12
C GLU A 84 -3.86 3.93 -8.40
N ASP A 85 -4.74 3.53 -9.31
CA ASP A 85 -5.03 4.31 -10.52
C ASP A 85 -5.69 5.65 -10.18
N SER A 86 -5.38 6.68 -10.95
CA SER A 86 -6.04 7.98 -10.78
C SER A 86 -7.51 7.90 -11.18
N PRO A 87 -8.44 8.52 -10.40
CA PRO A 87 -9.86 8.53 -10.75
C PRO A 87 -10.16 9.06 -12.17
N ASP A 88 -9.32 9.96 -12.67
CA ASP A 88 -9.50 10.62 -13.95
C ASP A 88 -8.79 9.90 -15.10
N HIS A 89 -8.03 8.83 -14.83
CA HIS A 89 -7.19 8.07 -15.80
C HIS A 89 -6.25 8.94 -16.66
N THR A 90 -6.12 10.21 -16.32
CA THR A 90 -5.30 11.20 -17.06
C THR A 90 -4.06 11.64 -16.29
N ALA A 91 -4.05 11.36 -14.99
CA ALA A 91 -2.99 11.73 -14.07
C ALA A 91 -2.08 10.52 -13.79
N LYS A 92 -1.03 10.80 -13.04
CA LYS A 92 -0.16 9.78 -12.49
C LYS A 92 -0.92 8.92 -11.47
N ALA A 93 -0.43 7.70 -11.23
CA ALA A 93 -0.95 6.86 -10.18
C ALA A 93 -0.71 7.45 -8.77
N TYR A 94 -1.33 6.88 -7.74
CA TYR A 94 -0.97 7.14 -6.34
C TYR A 94 -0.22 5.94 -5.76
N ASN A 95 0.78 6.21 -4.94
CA ASN A 95 1.40 5.21 -4.08
C ASN A 95 0.53 5.07 -2.83
N SER A 96 -0.15 3.95 -2.69
CA SER A 96 -1.24 3.80 -1.73
C SER A 96 -1.12 2.55 -0.88
N SER A 97 -1.81 2.57 0.27
CA SER A 97 -2.04 1.40 1.11
C SER A 97 -3.54 1.20 1.33
N ALA A 98 -4.03 -0.01 1.08
CA ALA A 98 -5.43 -0.37 1.27
C ALA A 98 -5.66 -1.07 2.61
N TRP A 99 -6.74 -0.69 3.28
CA TRP A 99 -7.28 -1.43 4.42
C TRP A 99 -8.20 -2.54 3.91
N CYS A 100 -7.77 -3.78 4.08
CA CYS A 100 -8.49 -4.96 3.65
C CYS A 100 -9.01 -5.73 4.89
N ILE A 101 -10.31 -5.99 4.95
CA ILE A 101 -10.95 -6.73 6.06
C ILE A 101 -12.24 -7.40 5.59
N GLN A 102 -12.52 -8.59 6.10
CA GLN A 102 -13.76 -9.33 5.85
C GLN A 102 -14.12 -9.44 4.36
N GLY A 103 -13.13 -9.79 3.55
CA GLY A 103 -13.30 -10.00 2.12
C GLY A 103 -13.38 -8.72 1.28
N LYS A 104 -13.10 -7.55 1.84
CA LYS A 104 -13.25 -6.27 1.14
C LYS A 104 -12.02 -5.37 1.29
N ALA A 105 -11.64 -4.74 0.21
CA ALA A 105 -10.78 -3.55 0.24
C ALA A 105 -11.64 -2.33 0.55
N GLY A 106 -11.29 -1.61 1.62
CA GLY A 106 -12.04 -0.47 2.14
C GLY A 106 -11.28 0.84 1.98
N GLN A 107 -10.98 1.50 3.10
CA GLN A 107 -10.27 2.78 3.11
C GLN A 107 -8.89 2.68 2.46
N VAL A 108 -8.53 3.69 1.67
CA VAL A 108 -7.23 3.80 1.01
C VAL A 108 -6.49 5.02 1.57
N PHE A 109 -5.20 4.85 1.83
CA PHE A 109 -4.28 5.84 2.35
C PHE A 109 -3.23 6.13 1.29
N ARG A 110 -3.10 7.39 0.86
CA ARG A 110 -2.18 7.80 -0.19
C ARG A 110 -0.92 8.41 0.40
N LYS A 111 0.23 8.02 -0.12
CA LYS A 111 1.51 8.61 0.22
C LYS A 111 1.51 10.09 -0.12
N ARG A 112 2.03 10.92 0.79
CA ARG A 112 2.04 12.38 0.67
C ARG A 112 3.39 12.92 0.23
N LEU A 113 4.48 12.33 0.74
CA LEU A 113 5.83 12.73 0.40
C LEU A 113 6.42 11.79 -0.66
N LEU A 114 6.77 12.37 -1.81
CA LEU A 114 7.31 11.63 -2.94
C LEU A 114 8.80 11.98 -3.09
N PRO A 115 9.72 11.08 -2.69
CA PRO A 115 11.15 11.34 -2.81
C PRO A 115 11.58 11.43 -4.27
N THR A 116 12.49 12.40 -4.54
CA THR A 116 13.06 12.67 -5.88
C THR A 116 14.56 12.81 -5.83
N TYR A 117 15.20 12.22 -4.85
CA TYR A 117 16.63 12.25 -4.62
C TYR A 117 17.25 10.86 -4.72
N ASP A 118 18.56 10.79 -4.97
CA ASP A 118 19.32 9.55 -5.13
C ASP A 118 18.71 8.65 -6.22
N VAL A 119 18.26 7.44 -5.83
CA VAL A 119 17.64 6.46 -6.73
C VAL A 119 16.15 6.65 -6.90
N PHE A 120 15.56 7.57 -6.15
CA PHE A 120 14.13 7.82 -6.13
C PHE A 120 13.71 8.85 -7.20
N ASP A 121 12.63 8.57 -7.93
CA ASP A 121 12.03 9.45 -8.92
C ASP A 121 10.50 9.31 -8.86
N GLU A 122 9.93 9.40 -7.66
CA GLU A 122 8.51 9.09 -7.45
C GLU A 122 7.58 10.13 -8.07
N THR A 123 7.94 11.41 -8.06
CA THR A 123 7.10 12.46 -8.67
C THR A 123 6.92 12.30 -10.17
N ARG A 124 7.74 11.50 -10.84
CA ARG A 124 7.56 11.18 -12.25
C ARG A 124 6.32 10.31 -12.49
N TYR A 125 5.99 9.43 -11.55
CA TYR A 125 5.00 8.37 -11.72
C TYR A 125 3.80 8.52 -10.81
N PHE A 126 3.96 9.19 -9.67
CA PHE A 126 2.93 9.30 -8.65
C PHE A 126 2.52 10.76 -8.40
N GLU A 127 1.26 10.91 -7.97
CA GLU A 127 0.71 12.13 -7.38
C GLU A 127 0.74 12.04 -5.86
N SER A 128 0.93 13.19 -5.21
CA SER A 128 0.87 13.28 -3.74
C SER A 128 -0.56 13.17 -3.22
N GLY A 129 -0.76 12.36 -2.18
CA GLY A 129 -1.98 12.37 -1.41
C GLY A 129 -2.19 13.70 -0.67
N THR A 130 -3.42 14.15 -0.56
CA THR A 130 -3.79 15.43 0.08
C THR A 130 -4.48 15.28 1.43
N LEU A 131 -4.99 14.09 1.73
CA LEU A 131 -5.74 13.82 2.95
C LEU A 131 -4.83 13.33 4.09
N THR A 132 -5.25 13.59 5.32
CA THR A 132 -4.61 13.02 6.49
C THR A 132 -4.95 11.53 6.59
N ASN A 133 -3.94 10.69 6.64
CA ASN A 133 -4.06 9.25 6.67
C ASN A 133 -4.33 8.75 8.10
N LEU A 134 -5.57 8.88 8.58
CA LEU A 134 -6.01 8.39 9.89
C LEU A 134 -6.91 7.17 9.75
N LEU A 135 -6.68 6.20 10.62
CA LEU A 135 -7.44 4.98 10.73
C LEU A 135 -7.89 4.78 12.18
N GLU A 136 -9.15 4.45 12.38
CA GLU A 136 -9.67 4.04 13.69
C GLU A 136 -10.02 2.55 13.67
N TYR A 137 -9.44 1.80 14.59
CA TYR A 137 -9.69 0.37 14.73
C TYR A 137 -9.58 -0.07 16.19
N GLN A 138 -10.57 -0.83 16.67
CA GLN A 138 -10.65 -1.34 18.05
C GLN A 138 -10.42 -0.22 19.11
N GLY A 139 -11.04 0.93 18.91
CA GLY A 139 -10.94 2.07 19.84
C GLY A 139 -9.56 2.75 19.87
N LYS A 140 -8.68 2.44 18.93
CA LYS A 140 -7.36 3.08 18.77
C LYS A 140 -7.32 3.87 17.46
N ARG A 141 -6.56 4.97 17.48
CA ARG A 141 -6.27 5.78 16.28
C ARG A 141 -4.84 5.51 15.82
N PHE A 142 -4.70 5.32 14.52
CA PHE A 142 -3.43 5.09 13.84
C PHE A 142 -3.22 6.16 12.79
N ALA A 143 -2.01 6.68 12.70
CA ALA A 143 -1.54 7.39 11.53
C ALA A 143 -0.89 6.37 10.58
N VAL A 144 -1.37 6.31 9.34
CA VAL A 144 -0.79 5.45 8.30
C VAL A 144 0.21 6.28 7.51
N THR A 145 1.48 5.93 7.60
CA THR A 145 2.58 6.57 6.86
C THR A 145 3.18 5.57 5.89
N ILE A 146 3.55 6.04 4.70
CA ILE A 146 4.19 5.22 3.68
C ILE A 146 5.60 5.78 3.45
N CYS A 147 6.62 5.01 3.85
CA CYS A 147 8.03 5.30 3.64
C CYS A 147 8.42 6.75 4.01
N GLU A 148 8.62 7.63 3.03
CA GLU A 148 9.06 9.02 3.20
C GLU A 148 8.15 9.84 4.13
N ASP A 149 6.87 9.50 4.24
CA ASP A 149 5.93 10.23 5.08
C ASP A 149 6.38 10.34 6.54
N VAL A 150 7.14 9.38 7.05
CA VAL A 150 7.62 9.37 8.44
C VAL A 150 8.72 10.40 8.70
N TRP A 151 9.42 10.85 7.67
CA TRP A 151 10.57 11.75 7.81
C TRP A 151 10.22 13.24 7.90
N ASN A 152 8.94 13.59 7.83
CA ASN A 152 8.49 14.98 7.79
C ASN A 152 8.40 15.67 9.16
N LEU A 153 9.19 15.27 10.13
CA LEU A 153 9.25 15.95 11.40
C LEU A 153 9.91 17.34 11.26
N CYS A 154 9.05 18.39 11.27
CA CYS A 154 9.48 19.79 11.29
C CYS A 154 10.03 20.36 9.97
N ASP A 155 9.79 19.74 8.82
CA ASP A 155 10.16 20.34 7.55
C ASP A 155 9.12 21.38 7.11
N GLN A 156 9.49 22.68 7.14
CA GLN A 156 8.59 23.77 6.75
C GLN A 156 8.16 23.72 5.28
N ARG A 157 8.88 22.97 4.42
CA ARG A 157 8.54 22.80 3.01
C ARG A 157 7.30 21.91 2.82
N TYR A 158 6.96 21.10 3.82
CA TYR A 158 5.85 20.17 3.79
C TYR A 158 5.03 20.28 5.08
N PRO A 159 4.30 21.40 5.28
CA PRO A 159 3.44 21.54 6.45
C PRO A 159 2.29 20.54 6.36
N TYR A 160 2.18 19.68 7.34
CA TYR A 160 1.03 18.78 7.53
C TYR A 160 -0.01 19.43 8.42
#